data_b398f362cc2dbd1bda270113732db913
#
_entry.id   b398f362cc2dbd1bda270113732db913
#
_cell.length_a   1.000
_cell.length_b   1.000
_cell.length_c   1.000
_cell.angle_alpha   90.00
_cell.angle_beta   90.00
_cell.angle_gamma   90.00
#
_symmetry.space_group_name_H-M   'P 1'
#
loop_
_entity.id
_entity.type
_entity.pdbx_description
1 polymer ?
#
loop_
_entity_poly.entity_id
_entity_poly.type
_entity_poly.pdbx_seq_one_letter_code
_entity_poly.pdbx_strand_id
1 'polypeptide(L)'
;MTPTETSELRSFGRRRGRVLSPRQQRLLSDVLPAVRPQLTHPAPEQLGNLYNPPLSEVWLEIGFGGAEHLIWQAEHNPAIGMIGCEPFEDGVAKALIAVEERGLANVRLHPDDARDLLRWLPAASIARTFILFPDPWPKKRHAKRRLISPHLLGLLAEVMRPGAELRIGTDIGDYLRTILIAFQAEPRFCWRASGPADWRERPADWPATRYQQKAVREGRRCYYLSFHRVDGNG
;
A
#
# COMPACT_ATOMS: atom_id res chain seq x y z
N MET A 1 16.75 -10.96 -30.33
CA MET A 1 17.47 -10.67 -29.07
C MET A 1 16.40 -10.59 -27.98
N THR A 2 16.30 -11.59 -27.14
CA THR A 2 15.41 -11.64 -25.98
C THR A 2 15.85 -10.57 -24.97
N PRO A 3 14.92 -9.76 -24.39
CA PRO A 3 15.29 -8.82 -23.36
C PRO A 3 15.79 -9.63 -22.14
N THR A 4 16.98 -9.33 -21.68
CA THR A 4 17.56 -9.85 -20.45
C THR A 4 16.59 -9.56 -19.32
N GLU A 5 16.05 -10.58 -18.67
CA GLU A 5 15.35 -10.48 -17.39
C GLU A 5 16.29 -9.79 -16.40
N THR A 6 16.11 -8.49 -16.21
CA THR A 6 16.71 -7.78 -15.09
C THR A 6 16.13 -8.40 -13.83
N SER A 7 16.95 -9.09 -13.07
CA SER A 7 16.59 -9.69 -11.77
C SER A 7 15.88 -8.61 -10.93
N GLU A 8 14.57 -8.75 -10.81
CA GLU A 8 13.75 -7.81 -10.05
C GLU A 8 14.20 -7.79 -8.60
N LEU A 9 14.51 -6.59 -8.12
CA LEU A 9 14.85 -6.39 -6.71
C LEU A 9 13.59 -6.60 -5.87
N ARG A 10 13.50 -7.75 -5.18
CA ARG A 10 12.44 -8.03 -4.21
C ARG A 10 12.46 -7.05 -3.04
N SER A 11 11.38 -6.99 -2.30
CA SER A 11 11.29 -6.17 -1.08
C SER A 11 12.48 -6.41 -0.15
N PHE A 12 13.15 -5.32 0.27
CA PHE A 12 14.31 -5.35 1.17
C PHE A 12 13.94 -5.16 2.64
N GLY A 13 12.65 -5.02 2.95
CA GLY A 13 12.14 -4.85 4.30
C GLY A 13 12.44 -6.04 5.20
N ARG A 14 12.43 -5.81 6.52
CA ARG A 14 12.51 -6.87 7.51
C ARG A 14 11.28 -7.77 7.38
N ARG A 15 11.48 -9.09 7.22
CA ARG A 15 10.37 -10.07 7.15
C ARG A 15 10.00 -10.62 8.53
N ARG A 16 10.96 -10.77 9.44
CA ARG A 16 10.75 -11.29 10.82
C ARG A 16 11.25 -10.29 11.84
N GLY A 17 10.54 -10.21 12.96
CA GLY A 17 10.84 -9.34 14.08
C GLY A 17 11.10 -10.08 15.38
N ARG A 18 10.33 -9.76 16.39
CA ARG A 18 10.33 -10.46 17.68
C ARG A 18 9.68 -11.83 17.53
N VAL A 19 9.92 -12.70 18.51
CA VAL A 19 9.16 -13.96 18.64
C VAL A 19 7.68 -13.59 18.80
N LEU A 20 6.85 -14.18 17.96
CA LEU A 20 5.40 -13.94 18.00
C LEU A 20 4.78 -14.63 19.21
N SER A 21 3.77 -13.99 19.82
CA SER A 21 2.98 -14.60 20.89
C SER A 21 2.18 -15.80 20.35
N PRO A 22 1.75 -16.74 21.24
CA PRO A 22 0.91 -17.86 20.82
C PRO A 22 -0.36 -17.42 20.07
N ARG A 23 -1.00 -16.32 20.51
CA ARG A 23 -2.16 -15.75 19.79
C ARG A 23 -1.81 -15.31 18.39
N GLN A 24 -0.70 -14.61 18.20
CA GLN A 24 -0.24 -14.16 16.89
C GLN A 24 0.07 -15.33 15.95
N GLN A 25 0.73 -16.39 16.47
CA GLN A 25 1.01 -17.62 15.73
C GLN A 25 -0.28 -18.30 15.28
N ARG A 26 -1.26 -18.47 16.18
CA ARG A 26 -2.58 -19.02 15.87
C ARG A 26 -3.28 -18.21 14.76
N LEU A 27 -3.28 -16.89 14.84
CA LEU A 27 -3.91 -16.05 13.82
C LEU A 27 -3.26 -16.18 12.44
N LEU A 28 -1.95 -16.30 12.40
CA LEU A 28 -1.22 -16.52 11.14
C LEU A 28 -1.51 -17.90 10.53
N SER A 29 -1.69 -18.96 11.37
CA SER A 29 -1.99 -20.31 10.89
C SER A 29 -3.46 -20.49 10.49
N ASP A 30 -4.39 -19.95 11.29
CA ASP A 30 -5.82 -20.32 11.21
C ASP A 30 -6.65 -19.23 10.51
N VAL A 31 -6.35 -17.95 10.73
CA VAL A 31 -7.15 -16.83 10.20
C VAL A 31 -6.59 -16.27 8.90
N LEU A 32 -5.25 -16.13 8.78
CA LEU A 32 -4.65 -15.58 7.56
C LEU A 32 -5.08 -16.32 6.29
N PRO A 33 -5.15 -17.66 6.23
CA PRO A 33 -5.58 -18.37 5.01
C PRO A 33 -6.98 -17.97 4.52
N ALA A 34 -7.91 -17.63 5.43
CA ALA A 34 -9.26 -17.22 5.10
C ALA A 34 -9.37 -15.79 4.56
N VAL A 35 -8.42 -14.90 4.94
CA VAL A 35 -8.41 -13.50 4.49
C VAL A 35 -7.34 -13.20 3.45
N ARG A 36 -6.54 -14.20 3.06
CA ARG A 36 -5.46 -14.05 2.07
C ARG A 36 -5.97 -14.29 0.66
N PRO A 37 -5.76 -13.34 -0.29
CA PRO A 37 -5.98 -13.62 -1.71
C PRO A 37 -5.09 -14.78 -2.18
N GLN A 38 -5.68 -15.73 -2.92
CA GLN A 38 -4.98 -16.94 -3.39
C GLN A 38 -4.36 -16.68 -4.78
N LEU A 39 -3.12 -16.16 -4.80
CA LEU A 39 -2.44 -15.76 -6.03
C LEU A 39 -2.10 -16.94 -6.98
N THR A 40 -2.26 -18.17 -6.53
CA THR A 40 -2.09 -19.38 -7.35
C THR A 40 -3.26 -19.64 -8.31
N HIS A 41 -4.38 -18.95 -8.12
CA HIS A 41 -5.54 -18.97 -8.99
C HIS A 41 -5.69 -17.60 -9.67
N PRO A 42 -6.34 -17.52 -10.84
CA PRO A 42 -6.67 -16.24 -11.44
C PRO A 42 -7.48 -15.36 -10.48
N ALA A 43 -7.23 -14.05 -10.52
CA ALA A 43 -8.05 -13.11 -9.77
C ALA A 43 -9.51 -13.14 -10.28
N PRO A 44 -10.49 -12.89 -9.42
CA PRO A 44 -11.87 -12.74 -9.87
C PRO A 44 -11.98 -11.55 -10.81
N GLU A 45 -12.73 -11.66 -11.90
CA GLU A 45 -12.95 -10.59 -12.86
C GLU A 45 -13.46 -9.31 -12.19
N GLN A 46 -14.39 -9.47 -11.26
CA GLN A 46 -14.81 -8.39 -10.35
C GLN A 46 -14.13 -8.59 -9.00
N LEU A 47 -13.18 -7.73 -8.70
CA LEU A 47 -12.33 -7.85 -7.50
C LEU A 47 -13.14 -7.82 -6.19
N GLY A 48 -14.30 -7.18 -6.19
CA GLY A 48 -15.24 -7.19 -5.06
C GLY A 48 -15.73 -8.57 -4.65
N ASN A 49 -15.66 -9.58 -5.53
CA ASN A 49 -16.02 -10.97 -5.23
C ASN A 49 -15.01 -11.67 -4.27
N LEU A 50 -13.92 -11.01 -3.91
CA LEU A 50 -13.07 -11.44 -2.79
C LEU A 50 -13.78 -11.34 -1.44
N TYR A 51 -14.89 -10.62 -1.36
CA TYR A 51 -15.63 -10.34 -0.13
C TYR A 51 -16.99 -11.01 -0.14
N ASN A 52 -17.58 -11.23 1.05
CA ASN A 52 -18.92 -11.78 1.18
C ASN A 52 -19.71 -10.98 2.23
N PRO A 53 -20.79 -10.25 1.81
CA PRO A 53 -21.25 -10.12 0.42
C PRO A 53 -20.23 -9.39 -0.47
N PRO A 54 -20.32 -9.52 -1.81
CA PRO A 54 -19.45 -8.82 -2.74
C PRO A 54 -19.52 -7.31 -2.57
N LEU A 55 -18.37 -6.63 -2.70
CA LEU A 55 -18.24 -5.17 -2.56
C LEU A 55 -17.97 -4.53 -3.93
N SER A 56 -18.51 -3.32 -4.14
CA SER A 56 -18.42 -2.63 -5.44
C SER A 56 -17.08 -1.94 -5.69
N GLU A 57 -16.36 -1.64 -4.62
CA GLU A 57 -15.12 -0.87 -4.69
C GLU A 57 -14.04 -1.49 -3.81
N VAL A 58 -12.79 -1.50 -4.28
CA VAL A 58 -11.64 -2.06 -3.55
C VAL A 58 -10.51 -1.03 -3.51
N TRP A 59 -9.95 -0.82 -2.31
CA TRP A 59 -8.78 -0.02 -2.07
C TRP A 59 -7.58 -0.89 -1.68
N LEU A 60 -6.37 -0.38 -1.93
CA LEU A 60 -5.12 -1.08 -1.67
C LEU A 60 -4.23 -0.25 -0.73
N GLU A 61 -3.64 -0.88 0.28
CA GLU A 61 -2.56 -0.28 1.07
C GLU A 61 -1.29 -1.12 0.98
N ILE A 62 -0.19 -0.50 0.54
CA ILE A 62 1.11 -1.16 0.40
C ILE A 62 2.03 -0.69 1.52
N GLY A 63 2.53 -1.65 2.33
CA GLY A 63 3.38 -1.37 3.48
C GLY A 63 2.60 -0.86 4.67
N PHE A 64 1.50 -1.53 5.06
CA PHE A 64 0.63 -1.06 6.14
C PHE A 64 1.28 -1.12 7.54
N GLY A 65 2.45 -1.72 7.72
CA GLY A 65 3.20 -1.74 8.96
C GLY A 65 2.41 -2.28 10.15
N GLY A 66 1.96 -1.42 11.06
CA GLY A 66 1.14 -1.79 12.23
C GLY A 66 -0.35 -1.86 11.95
N ALA A 67 -0.76 -1.60 10.73
CA ALA A 67 -2.13 -1.63 10.23
C ALA A 67 -3.06 -0.52 10.77
N GLU A 68 -2.56 0.48 11.48
CA GLU A 68 -3.40 1.52 12.07
C GLU A 68 -4.27 2.22 11.01
N HIS A 69 -3.69 2.56 9.84
CA HIS A 69 -4.42 3.21 8.75
C HIS A 69 -5.36 2.23 8.03
N LEU A 70 -4.87 1.05 7.67
CA LEU A 70 -5.66 0.01 6.99
C LEU A 70 -6.95 -0.32 7.77
N ILE A 71 -6.82 -0.54 9.07
CA ILE A 71 -7.93 -0.90 9.94
C ILE A 71 -8.89 0.29 10.11
N TRP A 72 -8.36 1.50 10.30
CA TRP A 72 -9.20 2.70 10.38
C TRP A 72 -10.03 2.90 9.10
N GLN A 73 -9.41 2.73 7.93
CA GLN A 73 -10.12 2.84 6.65
C GLN A 73 -11.19 1.76 6.51
N ALA A 74 -10.90 0.53 6.91
CA ALA A 74 -11.87 -0.56 6.85
C ALA A 74 -13.10 -0.32 7.75
N GLU A 75 -12.89 0.23 8.96
CA GLU A 75 -13.97 0.56 9.90
C GLU A 75 -14.86 1.72 9.41
N HIS A 76 -14.23 2.77 8.86
CA HIS A 76 -14.95 3.97 8.43
C HIS A 76 -15.58 3.83 7.04
N ASN A 77 -15.22 2.77 6.30
CA ASN A 77 -15.72 2.51 4.96
C ASN A 77 -16.15 1.03 4.81
N PRO A 78 -17.18 0.57 5.55
CA PRO A 78 -17.55 -0.85 5.57
C PRO A 78 -18.05 -1.39 4.21
N ALA A 79 -18.50 -0.51 3.31
CA ALA A 79 -18.89 -0.86 1.95
C ALA A 79 -17.72 -0.95 0.95
N ILE A 80 -16.48 -0.67 1.42
CA ILE A 80 -15.26 -0.71 0.61
C ILE A 80 -14.42 -1.92 1.02
N GLY A 81 -13.98 -2.71 0.05
CA GLY A 81 -13.01 -3.77 0.27
C GLY A 81 -11.59 -3.20 0.45
N MET A 82 -10.90 -3.60 1.51
CA MET A 82 -9.51 -3.21 1.77
C MET A 82 -8.58 -4.38 1.51
N ILE A 83 -7.58 -4.20 0.64
CA ILE A 83 -6.46 -5.14 0.50
C ILE A 83 -5.23 -4.49 1.12
N GLY A 84 -4.65 -5.11 2.15
CA GLY A 84 -3.37 -4.70 2.74
C GLY A 84 -2.25 -5.61 2.28
N CYS A 85 -1.10 -5.04 1.91
CA CYS A 85 0.11 -5.76 1.56
C CYS A 85 1.25 -5.39 2.51
N GLU A 86 1.86 -6.37 3.20
CA GLU A 86 2.96 -6.15 4.15
C GLU A 86 3.81 -7.42 4.30
N PRO A 87 5.11 -7.38 3.99
CA PRO A 87 6.00 -8.53 4.13
C PRO A 87 6.46 -8.78 5.59
N PHE A 88 6.24 -7.84 6.51
CA PHE A 88 6.66 -7.94 7.90
C PHE A 88 5.64 -8.72 8.74
N GLU A 89 5.99 -9.91 9.15
CA GLU A 89 5.12 -10.88 9.84
C GLU A 89 4.43 -10.31 11.10
N ASP A 90 5.14 -9.51 11.94
CA ASP A 90 4.55 -8.87 13.11
C ASP A 90 3.47 -7.83 12.72
N GLY A 91 3.65 -7.15 11.59
CA GLY A 91 2.65 -6.24 11.02
C GLY A 91 1.38 -6.99 10.62
N VAL A 92 1.55 -8.09 9.87
CA VAL A 92 0.43 -8.97 9.47
C VAL A 92 -0.30 -9.52 10.69
N ALA A 93 0.43 -9.99 11.70
CA ALA A 93 -0.17 -10.51 12.93
C ALA A 93 -0.99 -9.43 13.68
N LYS A 94 -0.53 -8.17 13.70
CA LYS A 94 -1.29 -7.04 14.27
C LYS A 94 -2.56 -6.74 13.50
N ALA A 95 -2.48 -6.77 12.16
CA ALA A 95 -3.66 -6.61 11.31
C ALA A 95 -4.70 -7.70 11.59
N LEU A 96 -4.27 -8.96 11.70
CA LEU A 96 -5.15 -10.10 12.02
C LEU A 96 -5.81 -9.97 13.39
N ILE A 97 -5.07 -9.52 14.41
CA ILE A 97 -5.64 -9.23 15.72
C ILE A 97 -6.78 -8.21 15.61
N ALA A 98 -6.53 -7.10 14.91
CA ALA A 98 -7.54 -6.06 14.75
C ALA A 98 -8.75 -6.54 13.92
N VAL A 99 -8.52 -7.32 12.87
CA VAL A 99 -9.59 -7.93 12.05
C VAL A 99 -10.47 -8.84 12.91
N GLU A 100 -9.85 -9.71 13.73
CA GLU A 100 -10.58 -10.62 14.65
C GLU A 100 -11.37 -9.82 15.72
N GLU A 101 -10.71 -8.88 16.40
CA GLU A 101 -11.31 -8.12 17.51
C GLU A 101 -12.45 -7.20 17.06
N ARG A 102 -12.39 -6.70 15.85
CA ARG A 102 -13.36 -5.72 15.32
C ARG A 102 -14.36 -6.34 14.34
N GLY A 103 -14.22 -7.64 14.05
CA GLY A 103 -15.12 -8.36 13.14
C GLY A 103 -15.12 -7.83 11.71
N LEU A 104 -13.95 -7.40 11.19
CA LEU A 104 -13.85 -6.77 9.88
C LEU A 104 -13.92 -7.81 8.75
N ALA A 105 -15.05 -7.88 8.05
CA ALA A 105 -15.25 -8.77 6.91
C ALA A 105 -14.68 -8.21 5.60
N ASN A 106 -14.45 -6.90 5.54
CA ASN A 106 -14.00 -6.16 4.35
C ASN A 106 -12.48 -6.02 4.22
N VAL A 107 -11.67 -6.83 4.94
CA VAL A 107 -10.20 -6.80 4.87
C VAL A 107 -9.66 -8.08 4.24
N ARG A 108 -8.69 -7.92 3.34
CA ARG A 108 -7.84 -9.00 2.80
C ARG A 108 -6.38 -8.64 3.01
N LEU A 109 -5.53 -9.64 3.30
CA LEU A 109 -4.12 -9.42 3.64
C LEU A 109 -3.20 -10.27 2.75
N HIS A 110 -2.26 -9.61 2.07
CA HIS A 110 -1.18 -10.26 1.33
C HIS A 110 0.14 -10.13 2.13
N PRO A 111 0.68 -11.24 2.70
CA PRO A 111 1.83 -11.20 3.61
C PRO A 111 3.17 -11.30 2.87
N ASP A 112 3.31 -10.69 1.71
CA ASP A 112 4.52 -10.76 0.89
C ASP A 112 4.72 -9.49 0.04
N ASP A 113 5.54 -9.58 -1.02
CA ASP A 113 5.87 -8.46 -1.90
C ASP A 113 4.64 -7.95 -2.67
N ALA A 114 4.45 -6.65 -2.67
CA ALA A 114 3.33 -6.01 -3.34
C ALA A 114 3.33 -6.23 -4.86
N ARG A 115 4.51 -6.45 -5.48
CA ARG A 115 4.61 -6.66 -6.94
C ARG A 115 3.92 -7.95 -7.37
N ASP A 116 3.99 -8.99 -6.54
CA ASP A 116 3.31 -10.26 -6.83
C ASP A 116 1.79 -10.07 -6.79
N LEU A 117 1.30 -9.32 -5.80
CA LEU A 117 -0.11 -8.94 -5.70
C LEU A 117 -0.53 -8.07 -6.90
N LEU A 118 0.24 -7.04 -7.24
CA LEU A 118 -0.09 -6.12 -8.34
C LEU A 118 -0.17 -6.82 -9.70
N ARG A 119 0.70 -7.82 -9.96
CA ARG A 119 0.62 -8.62 -11.20
C ARG A 119 -0.59 -9.56 -11.24
N TRP A 120 -1.09 -9.93 -10.08
CA TRP A 120 -2.26 -10.78 -9.96
C TRP A 120 -3.57 -10.02 -10.09
N LEU A 121 -3.61 -8.76 -9.64
CA LEU A 121 -4.82 -7.93 -9.67
C LEU A 121 -5.29 -7.67 -11.10
N PRO A 122 -6.62 -7.68 -11.36
CA PRO A 122 -7.16 -7.28 -12.65
C PRO A 122 -6.83 -5.83 -13.00
N ALA A 123 -6.67 -5.53 -14.27
CA ALA A 123 -6.51 -4.16 -14.73
C ALA A 123 -7.70 -3.28 -14.31
N ALA A 124 -7.43 -2.02 -13.98
CA ALA A 124 -8.42 -1.01 -13.59
C ALA A 124 -9.39 -1.45 -12.48
N SER A 125 -8.94 -2.30 -11.53
CA SER A 125 -9.77 -2.86 -10.46
C SER A 125 -9.66 -2.12 -9.13
N ILE A 126 -8.62 -1.30 -8.93
CA ILE A 126 -8.34 -0.57 -7.70
C ILE A 126 -8.81 0.89 -7.81
N ALA A 127 -9.63 1.33 -6.85
CA ALA A 127 -10.20 2.67 -6.81
C ALA A 127 -9.35 3.69 -6.02
N ARG A 128 -8.56 3.22 -5.06
CA ARG A 128 -7.63 4.06 -4.30
C ARG A 128 -6.46 3.23 -3.80
N THR A 129 -5.27 3.83 -3.77
CA THR A 129 -4.07 3.18 -3.22
C THR A 129 -3.39 4.08 -2.20
N PHE A 130 -2.84 3.46 -1.14
CA PHE A 130 -2.07 4.14 -0.09
C PHE A 130 -0.67 3.52 0.03
N ILE A 131 0.36 4.39 0.12
CA ILE A 131 1.75 4.03 0.42
C ILE A 131 2.26 5.02 1.45
N LEU A 132 2.19 4.65 2.74
CA LEU A 132 2.37 5.59 3.83
C LEU A 132 3.70 5.37 4.55
N PHE A 133 4.57 6.38 4.53
CA PHE A 133 5.88 6.37 5.20
C PHE A 133 6.73 5.13 4.89
N PRO A 134 6.90 4.78 3.60
CA PRO A 134 7.73 3.65 3.20
C PRO A 134 9.18 3.84 3.61
N ASP A 135 9.93 2.74 3.77
CA ASP A 135 11.34 2.75 4.18
C ASP A 135 12.18 3.69 3.30
N PRO A 136 12.81 4.72 3.87
CA PRO A 136 13.44 5.78 3.10
C PRO A 136 14.80 5.42 2.51
N TRP A 137 15.47 4.39 3.02
CA TRP A 137 16.80 3.95 2.60
C TRP A 137 17.76 5.14 2.39
N PRO A 138 18.19 5.86 3.47
CA PRO A 138 18.84 7.16 3.36
C PRO A 138 20.24 7.12 2.73
N LYS A 139 20.92 5.96 2.76
CA LYS A 139 22.25 5.81 2.13
C LYS A 139 22.09 5.75 0.60
N LYS A 140 22.81 6.59 -0.16
CA LYS A 140 22.77 6.65 -1.65
C LYS A 140 22.87 5.26 -2.31
N ARG A 141 23.79 4.39 -1.83
CA ARG A 141 23.96 3.02 -2.33
C ARG A 141 22.73 2.13 -2.12
N HIS A 142 21.81 2.52 -1.25
CA HIS A 142 20.56 1.81 -0.94
C HIS A 142 19.33 2.42 -1.63
N ALA A 143 19.47 3.53 -2.36
CA ALA A 143 18.33 4.21 -3.02
C ALA A 143 17.53 3.27 -3.95
N LYS A 144 18.21 2.31 -4.60
CA LYS A 144 17.57 1.27 -5.41
C LYS A 144 16.61 0.34 -4.64
N ARG A 145 16.62 0.38 -3.29
CA ARG A 145 15.73 -0.39 -2.42
C ARG A 145 14.42 0.33 -2.12
N ARG A 146 14.34 1.62 -2.47
CA ARG A 146 13.13 2.42 -2.27
C ARG A 146 11.97 1.80 -3.02
N LEU A 147 10.83 1.70 -2.34
CA LEU A 147 9.64 1.05 -2.88
C LEU A 147 9.12 1.78 -4.12
N ILE A 148 8.98 3.11 -4.03
CA ILE A 148 8.46 3.92 -5.12
C ILE A 148 9.52 4.09 -6.20
N SER A 149 9.25 3.52 -7.36
CA SER A 149 10.10 3.47 -8.54
C SER A 149 9.23 3.53 -9.80
N PRO A 150 9.77 3.90 -10.97
CA PRO A 150 9.01 3.86 -12.22
C PRO A 150 8.35 2.51 -12.48
N HIS A 151 9.03 1.41 -12.14
CA HIS A 151 8.47 0.07 -12.29
C HIS A 151 7.22 -0.16 -11.41
N LEU A 152 7.28 0.21 -10.10
CA LEU A 152 6.11 0.08 -9.23
C LEU A 152 4.96 0.98 -9.71
N LEU A 153 5.27 2.21 -10.14
CA LEU A 153 4.26 3.12 -10.67
C LEU A 153 3.59 2.58 -11.93
N GLY A 154 4.36 1.93 -12.81
CA GLY A 154 3.82 1.23 -13.98
C GLY A 154 2.82 0.14 -13.60
N LEU A 155 3.16 -0.73 -12.63
CA LEU A 155 2.24 -1.76 -12.14
C LEU A 155 0.97 -1.16 -11.50
N LEU A 156 1.12 -0.09 -10.70
CA LEU A 156 -0.01 0.62 -10.12
C LEU A 156 -0.90 1.25 -11.19
N ALA A 157 -0.32 1.83 -12.23
CA ALA A 157 -1.08 2.42 -13.33
C ALA A 157 -1.91 1.40 -14.11
N GLU A 158 -1.48 0.13 -14.18
CA GLU A 158 -2.28 -0.96 -14.78
C GLU A 158 -3.49 -1.33 -13.92
N VAL A 159 -3.29 -1.48 -12.60
CA VAL A 159 -4.36 -1.99 -11.72
C VAL A 159 -5.30 -0.91 -11.21
N MET A 160 -4.88 0.34 -11.17
CA MET A 160 -5.72 1.46 -10.75
C MET A 160 -6.62 1.93 -11.89
N ARG A 161 -7.92 2.09 -11.59
CA ARG A 161 -8.88 2.61 -12.58
C ARG A 161 -8.62 4.08 -12.91
N PRO A 162 -9.00 4.58 -14.10
CA PRO A 162 -9.00 6.00 -14.39
C PRO A 162 -9.74 6.81 -13.31
N GLY A 163 -9.16 7.94 -12.89
CA GLY A 163 -9.67 8.76 -11.78
C GLY A 163 -9.30 8.27 -10.37
N ALA A 164 -8.75 7.07 -10.23
CA ALA A 164 -8.32 6.55 -8.93
C ALA A 164 -7.21 7.40 -8.31
N GLU A 165 -7.24 7.52 -6.98
CA GLU A 165 -6.30 8.32 -6.20
C GLU A 165 -5.20 7.45 -5.60
N LEU A 166 -3.92 7.86 -5.80
CA LEU A 166 -2.75 7.29 -5.14
C LEU A 166 -2.23 8.27 -4.10
N ARG A 167 -2.32 7.90 -2.82
CA ARG A 167 -1.86 8.69 -1.68
C ARG A 167 -0.52 8.20 -1.15
N ILE A 168 0.43 9.11 -1.01
CA ILE A 168 1.78 8.79 -0.52
C ILE A 168 2.15 9.72 0.62
N GLY A 169 2.57 9.14 1.76
CA GLY A 169 3.13 9.88 2.89
C GLY A 169 4.62 9.66 3.03
N THR A 170 5.39 10.73 3.34
CA THR A 170 6.80 10.62 3.71
C THR A 170 7.22 11.79 4.60
N ASP A 171 8.19 11.57 5.47
CA ASP A 171 8.82 12.58 6.32
C ASP A 171 10.31 12.84 5.93
N ILE A 172 10.74 12.27 4.82
CA ILE A 172 12.12 12.33 4.34
C ILE A 172 12.19 13.12 3.02
N GLY A 173 12.75 14.34 3.06
CA GLY A 173 12.81 15.24 1.91
C GLY A 173 13.58 14.68 0.71
N ASP A 174 14.65 13.89 0.93
CA ASP A 174 15.37 13.22 -0.15
C ASP A 174 14.52 12.14 -0.83
N TYR A 175 13.68 11.44 -0.04
CA TYR A 175 12.75 10.47 -0.63
C TYR A 175 11.58 11.16 -1.34
N LEU A 176 11.05 12.27 -0.79
CA LEU A 176 10.07 13.11 -1.49
C LEU A 176 10.56 13.49 -2.90
N ARG A 177 11.81 13.96 -3.02
CA ARG A 177 12.41 14.28 -4.33
C ARG A 177 12.44 13.06 -5.25
N THR A 178 12.85 11.90 -4.74
CA THR A 178 12.85 10.64 -5.54
C THR A 178 11.46 10.28 -6.02
N ILE A 179 10.44 10.42 -5.16
CA ILE A 179 9.04 10.16 -5.50
C ILE A 179 8.61 11.08 -6.66
N LEU A 180 8.80 12.39 -6.53
CA LEU A 180 8.40 13.34 -7.56
C LEU A 180 9.09 13.08 -8.91
N ILE A 181 10.39 12.74 -8.91
CA ILE A 181 11.11 12.36 -10.12
C ILE A 181 10.53 11.08 -10.75
N ALA A 182 10.17 10.08 -9.94
CA ALA A 182 9.58 8.84 -10.45
C ALA A 182 8.23 9.11 -11.14
N PHE A 183 7.40 10.01 -10.58
CA PHE A 183 6.12 10.39 -11.18
C PHE A 183 6.29 11.19 -12.48
N GLN A 184 7.35 11.99 -12.64
CA GLN A 184 7.63 12.66 -13.93
C GLN A 184 7.87 11.65 -15.07
N ALA A 185 8.34 10.44 -14.76
CA ALA A 185 8.56 9.38 -15.73
C ALA A 185 7.32 8.49 -15.98
N GLU A 186 6.21 8.71 -15.26
CA GLU A 186 4.98 7.93 -15.40
C GLU A 186 3.77 8.85 -15.71
N PRO A 187 3.53 9.16 -16.98
CA PRO A 187 2.54 10.15 -17.40
C PRO A 187 1.08 9.75 -17.10
N ARG A 188 0.83 8.51 -16.75
CA ARG A 188 -0.49 8.04 -16.36
C ARG A 188 -0.90 8.50 -14.96
N PHE A 189 -0.05 9.23 -14.23
CA PHE A 189 -0.39 9.86 -12.96
C PHE A 189 -0.24 11.38 -13.04
N CYS A 190 -1.24 12.10 -12.58
CA CYS A 190 -1.25 13.57 -12.50
C CYS A 190 -1.23 14.02 -11.05
N TRP A 191 -0.31 14.92 -10.70
CA TRP A 191 -0.29 15.59 -9.41
C TRP A 191 -1.18 16.84 -9.45
N ARG A 192 -2.27 16.86 -8.68
CA ARG A 192 -3.27 17.93 -8.69
C ARG A 192 -3.16 18.88 -7.50
N ALA A 193 -1.98 19.12 -6.97
CA ALA A 193 -1.79 20.11 -5.93
C ALA A 193 -1.94 21.52 -6.51
N SER A 194 -2.83 22.32 -5.91
CA SER A 194 -3.08 23.73 -6.26
C SER A 194 -2.20 24.67 -5.42
N GLY A 195 -1.79 24.24 -4.23
CA GLY A 195 -0.98 25.03 -3.33
C GLY A 195 -0.26 24.20 -2.27
N PRO A 196 0.61 24.86 -1.46
CA PRO A 196 1.41 24.17 -0.47
C PRO A 196 0.61 23.41 0.61
N ALA A 197 -0.60 23.85 0.93
CA ALA A 197 -1.47 23.18 1.90
C ALA A 197 -1.80 21.74 1.47
N ASP A 198 -2.05 21.52 0.17
CA ASP A 198 -2.47 20.23 -0.39
C ASP A 198 -1.48 19.08 -0.16
N TRP A 199 -0.21 19.41 0.12
CA TRP A 199 0.84 18.41 0.35
C TRP A 199 1.61 18.61 1.67
N ARG A 200 1.28 19.66 2.44
CA ARG A 200 1.86 19.93 3.77
C ARG A 200 0.91 19.65 4.91
N GLU A 201 -0.38 19.68 4.66
CA GLU A 201 -1.41 19.40 5.66
C GLU A 201 -1.94 17.98 5.49
N ARG A 202 -2.15 17.31 6.62
CA ARG A 202 -2.67 15.96 6.62
C ARG A 202 -4.17 15.98 6.28
N PRO A 203 -4.63 15.24 5.25
CA PRO A 203 -6.06 15.12 4.96
C PRO A 203 -6.85 14.60 6.17
N ALA A 204 -8.09 15.08 6.33
CA ALA A 204 -8.93 14.74 7.47
C ALA A 204 -9.30 13.24 7.53
N ASP A 205 -9.44 12.61 6.36
CA ASP A 205 -9.73 11.17 6.18
C ASP A 205 -8.46 10.29 6.21
N TRP A 206 -7.36 10.82 6.78
CA TRP A 206 -6.09 10.13 6.91
C TRP A 206 -5.69 10.09 8.39
N PRO A 207 -5.95 9.00 9.12
CA PRO A 207 -5.60 8.89 10.52
C PRO A 207 -4.08 8.99 10.72
N ALA A 208 -3.67 9.57 11.86
CA ALA A 208 -2.26 9.67 12.20
C ALA A 208 -1.69 8.30 12.54
N THR A 209 -0.75 7.81 11.73
CA THR A 209 0.00 6.59 12.01
C THR A 209 1.08 6.83 13.07
N ARG A 210 1.55 5.76 13.73
CA ARG A 210 2.70 5.86 14.66
C ARG A 210 3.98 6.40 14.00
N TYR A 211 4.18 6.14 12.70
CA TYR A 211 5.34 6.66 11.94
C TYR A 211 5.24 8.17 11.79
N GLN A 212 4.06 8.68 11.44
CA GLN A 212 3.81 10.12 11.40
C GLN A 212 4.00 10.76 12.78
N GLN A 213 3.41 10.17 13.83
CA GLN A 213 3.55 10.68 15.21
C GLN A 213 5.01 10.72 15.65
N LYS A 214 5.81 9.71 15.29
CA LYS A 214 7.25 9.69 15.53
C LYS A 214 7.94 10.81 14.76
N ALA A 215 7.67 11.00 13.50
CA ALA A 215 8.24 12.06 12.68
C ALA A 215 7.96 13.45 13.30
N VAL A 216 6.72 13.71 13.68
CA VAL A 216 6.33 14.97 14.34
C VAL A 216 7.06 15.17 15.68
N ARG A 217 7.15 14.15 16.54
CA ARG A 217 7.90 14.22 17.81
C ARG A 217 9.39 14.51 17.61
N GLU A 218 9.96 14.04 16.52
CA GLU A 218 11.36 14.27 16.14
C GLU A 218 11.55 15.57 15.33
N GLY A 219 10.53 16.43 15.24
CA GLY A 219 10.57 17.71 14.54
C GLY A 219 10.68 17.59 13.01
N ARG A 220 10.41 16.40 12.45
CA ARG A 220 10.44 16.22 11.00
C ARG A 220 9.12 16.65 10.37
N ARG A 221 9.22 17.31 9.22
CA ARG A 221 8.05 17.69 8.42
C ARG A 221 7.54 16.46 7.65
N CYS A 222 6.24 16.21 7.76
CA CYS A 222 5.57 15.22 6.93
C CYS A 222 5.04 15.86 5.64
N TYR A 223 4.99 15.06 4.58
CA TYR A 223 4.48 15.43 3.26
C TYR A 223 3.43 14.40 2.85
N TYR A 224 2.31 14.90 2.29
CA TYR A 224 1.11 14.13 1.93
C TYR A 224 0.83 14.37 0.45
N LEU A 225 1.18 13.42 -0.40
CA LEU A 225 1.05 13.56 -1.84
C LEU A 225 -0.19 12.82 -2.32
N SER A 226 -0.95 13.45 -3.20
CA SER A 226 -2.08 12.83 -3.89
C SER A 226 -1.87 12.94 -5.40
N PHE A 227 -1.84 11.79 -6.06
CA PHE A 227 -1.77 11.67 -7.50
C PHE A 227 -3.03 11.00 -8.00
N HIS A 228 -3.50 11.38 -9.18
CA HIS A 228 -4.66 10.77 -9.82
C HIS A 228 -4.25 10.02 -11.07
N ARG A 229 -4.77 8.79 -11.20
CA ARG A 229 -4.64 7.99 -12.42
C ARG A 229 -5.43 8.66 -13.54
N VAL A 230 -4.76 9.04 -14.62
CA VAL A 230 -5.36 9.64 -15.81
C VAL A 230 -5.27 8.68 -16.99
N ASP A 231 -6.19 8.79 -17.94
CA ASP A 231 -6.05 8.06 -19.20
C ASP A 231 -4.80 8.52 -19.92
N GLY A 232 -4.02 7.58 -20.46
CA GLY A 232 -2.69 7.81 -21.03
C GLY A 232 -2.62 8.62 -22.33
N ASN A 233 -3.62 9.44 -22.62
CA ASN A 233 -3.72 10.35 -23.76
C ASN A 233 -3.93 11.79 -23.26
N GLY A 234 -3.00 12.29 -22.46
CA GLY A 234 -2.94 13.69 -22.08
C GLY A 234 -1.60 14.29 -22.44
#